data_2e28f77fe9a7a23cd152c6d9d8e42212
#
_entry.id   2e28f77fe9a7a23cd152c6d9d8e42212
#
_cell.length_a   1.000
_cell.length_b   1.000
_cell.length_c   1.000
_cell.angle_alpha   90.00
_cell.angle_beta   90.00
_cell.angle_gamma   90.00
#
_symmetry.space_group_name_H-M   'P 1'
#
loop_
_entity.id
_entity.type
_entity.pdbx_description
1 polymer ?
#
loop_
_entity_poly.entity_id
_entity_poly.type
_entity_poly.pdbx_seq_one_letter_code
_entity_poly.pdbx_strand_id
1 'polypeptide(L)'
;MVRYRLFGFAFGLSQLLFLVLLPLWLRLLSYLNPVVLAVVWMCLTVFVVFVVYYLCKETVNMPKRVIKILLSSYSVGLLILLFFRPMHQVYNQINYIPFKTILAFLSGNGNMLVAFYNIAANILLFIPYGVAALMFYRNPSKWQLGIVPVVIILLIETTQYLTKRGTMDIDDLILNLLGIWIGYLLYPVIQKVVRVK
;
A
#
# COMPACT_ATOMS: atom_id res chain seq x y z
N MET A 1 4.36 20.95 24.51
CA MET A 1 5.82 20.81 24.26
C MET A 1 6.22 19.35 24.00
N VAL A 2 5.76 18.35 24.75
CA VAL A 2 6.09 16.92 24.61
C VAL A 2 5.72 16.34 23.22
N ARG A 3 4.54 16.66 22.69
CA ARG A 3 4.07 16.14 21.37
C ARG A 3 4.95 16.52 20.18
N TYR A 4 5.47 17.75 20.15
CA TYR A 4 6.38 18.17 19.05
C TYR A 4 7.73 17.48 19.14
N ARG A 5 8.24 17.25 20.36
CA ARG A 5 9.49 16.50 20.57
C ARG A 5 9.33 15.04 20.17
N LEU A 6 8.20 14.41 20.51
CA LEU A 6 7.91 13.02 20.11
C LEU A 6 7.79 12.90 18.60
N PHE A 7 7.10 13.83 17.94
CA PHE A 7 7.00 13.86 16.48
C PHE A 7 8.38 14.04 15.84
N GLY A 8 9.17 14.98 16.28
CA GLY A 8 10.54 15.22 15.80
C GLY A 8 11.42 13.99 15.97
N PHE A 9 11.34 13.31 17.12
CA PHE A 9 12.07 12.06 17.36
C PHE A 9 11.61 10.94 16.41
N ALA A 10 10.30 10.71 16.28
CA ALA A 10 9.74 9.67 15.40
C ALA A 10 10.07 9.93 13.93
N PHE A 11 9.97 11.18 13.50
CA PHE A 11 10.36 11.60 12.15
C PHE A 11 11.86 11.40 11.92
N GLY A 12 12.72 11.88 12.82
CA GLY A 12 14.17 11.69 12.71
C GLY A 12 14.56 10.22 12.67
N LEU A 13 13.94 9.38 13.51
CA LEU A 13 14.15 7.93 13.51
C LEU A 13 13.76 7.31 12.16
N SER A 14 12.64 7.74 11.56
CA SER A 14 12.21 7.24 10.26
C SER A 14 13.18 7.60 9.14
N GLN A 15 13.75 8.82 9.17
CA GLN A 15 14.74 9.25 8.18
C GLN A 15 16.04 8.45 8.34
N LEU A 16 16.48 8.24 9.57
CA LEU A 16 17.67 7.43 9.85
C LEU A 16 17.49 5.99 9.33
N LEU A 17 16.36 5.37 9.64
CA LEU A 17 16.04 4.01 9.15
C LEU A 17 15.98 3.95 7.63
N PHE A 18 15.37 4.96 6.99
CA PHE A 18 15.30 5.01 5.52
C PHE A 18 16.70 5.10 4.89
N LEU A 19 17.58 5.95 5.45
CA LEU A 19 18.95 6.13 4.95
C LEU A 19 19.81 4.88 5.18
N VAL A 20 19.68 4.21 6.32
CA VAL A 20 20.39 2.94 6.59
C VAL A 20 19.94 1.85 5.63
N LEU A 21 18.64 1.80 5.31
CA LEU A 21 18.08 0.83 4.38
C LEU A 21 18.18 1.27 2.90
N LEU A 22 18.69 2.45 2.60
CA LEU A 22 18.76 3.00 1.25
C LEU A 22 19.50 2.08 0.26
N PRO A 23 20.65 1.46 0.59
CA PRO A 23 21.31 0.53 -0.32
C PRO A 23 20.43 -0.68 -0.67
N LEU A 24 19.66 -1.15 0.30
CA LEU A 24 18.69 -2.24 0.10
C LEU A 24 17.56 -1.79 -0.83
N TRP A 25 16.97 -0.62 -0.60
CA TRP A 25 15.92 -0.05 -1.44
C TRP A 25 16.39 0.14 -2.87
N LEU A 26 17.56 0.72 -3.08
CA LEU A 26 18.12 0.95 -4.42
C LEU A 26 18.35 -0.38 -5.17
N ARG A 27 18.78 -1.42 -4.47
CA ARG A 27 18.98 -2.74 -5.06
C ARG A 27 17.64 -3.42 -5.41
N LEU A 28 16.65 -3.36 -4.51
CA LEU A 28 15.34 -3.99 -4.68
C LEU A 28 14.49 -3.28 -5.74
N LEU A 29 14.61 -1.96 -5.83
CA LEU A 29 13.77 -1.10 -6.66
C LEU A 29 14.48 -0.64 -7.94
N SER A 30 15.66 -1.18 -8.26
CA SER A 30 16.49 -0.76 -9.38
C SER A 30 15.79 -0.86 -10.74
N TYR A 31 14.81 -1.75 -10.87
CA TYR A 31 14.04 -1.97 -12.08
C TYR A 31 12.70 -1.20 -12.12
N LEU A 32 12.39 -0.43 -11.07
CA LEU A 32 11.13 0.31 -10.94
C LEU A 32 11.32 1.81 -11.18
N ASN A 33 10.21 2.51 -11.38
CA ASN A 33 10.22 3.96 -11.48
C ASN A 33 10.73 4.59 -10.17
N PRO A 34 11.62 5.63 -10.23
CA PRO A 34 12.12 6.31 -9.03
C PRO A 34 11.04 6.82 -8.06
N VAL A 35 9.81 7.08 -8.53
CA VAL A 35 8.66 7.45 -7.71
C VAL A 35 8.35 6.38 -6.63
N VAL A 36 8.67 5.12 -6.91
CA VAL A 36 8.48 4.02 -5.94
C VAL A 36 9.30 4.25 -4.68
N LEU A 37 10.50 4.79 -4.81
CA LEU A 37 11.35 5.11 -3.66
C LEU A 37 10.71 6.16 -2.76
N ALA A 38 10.05 7.17 -3.34
CA ALA A 38 9.31 8.17 -2.59
C ALA A 38 8.09 7.58 -1.88
N VAL A 39 7.37 6.63 -2.51
CA VAL A 39 6.25 5.93 -1.88
C VAL A 39 6.74 5.07 -0.71
N VAL A 40 7.83 4.31 -0.87
CA VAL A 40 8.44 3.52 0.20
C VAL A 40 8.89 4.41 1.36
N TRP A 41 9.53 5.53 1.06
CA TRP A 41 9.92 6.51 2.07
C TRP A 41 8.73 7.05 2.86
N MET A 42 7.66 7.40 2.18
CA MET A 42 6.43 7.90 2.81
C MET A 42 5.78 6.81 3.70
N CYS A 43 5.66 5.59 3.19
CA CYS A 43 5.09 4.45 3.93
C CYS A 43 5.91 4.13 5.18
N LEU A 44 7.25 4.07 5.06
CA LEU A 44 8.14 3.83 6.18
C LEU A 44 8.02 4.94 7.23
N THR A 45 7.98 6.20 6.79
CA THR A 45 7.83 7.35 7.70
C THR A 45 6.52 7.27 8.48
N VAL A 46 5.40 7.04 7.81
CA VAL A 46 4.08 6.89 8.45
C VAL A 46 4.09 5.72 9.42
N PHE A 47 4.66 4.58 9.03
CA PHE A 47 4.75 3.38 9.86
C PHE A 47 5.56 3.63 11.14
N VAL A 48 6.76 4.21 11.03
CA VAL A 48 7.63 4.48 12.20
C VAL A 48 6.97 5.49 13.14
N VAL A 49 6.41 6.58 12.60
CA VAL A 49 5.66 7.55 13.40
C VAL A 49 4.50 6.86 14.13
N PHE A 50 3.74 6.02 13.43
CA PHE A 50 2.65 5.27 14.04
C PHE A 50 3.13 4.37 15.18
N VAL A 51 4.18 3.58 14.97
CA VAL A 51 4.75 2.66 15.99
C VAL A 51 5.22 3.44 17.22
N VAL A 52 5.95 4.54 17.04
CA VAL A 52 6.43 5.36 18.16
C VAL A 52 5.26 5.90 18.97
N TYR A 53 4.24 6.46 18.32
CA TYR A 53 3.05 6.98 19.02
C TYR A 53 2.25 5.87 19.73
N TYR A 54 2.14 4.70 19.09
CA TYR A 54 1.47 3.55 19.69
C TYR A 54 2.18 3.06 20.97
N LEU A 55 3.52 2.93 20.91
CA LEU A 55 4.33 2.51 22.06
C LEU A 55 4.31 3.54 23.20
N CYS A 56 4.33 4.83 22.85
CA CYS A 56 4.23 5.91 23.83
C CYS A 56 2.79 6.15 24.33
N LYS A 57 1.79 5.41 23.84
CA LYS A 57 0.36 5.57 24.16
C LYS A 57 -0.16 7.00 23.91
N GLU A 58 0.44 7.69 22.96
CA GLU A 58 0.06 9.05 22.57
C GLU A 58 -0.88 9.05 21.37
N THR A 59 -1.72 10.07 21.27
CA THR A 59 -2.69 10.20 20.17
C THR A 59 -2.41 11.43 19.31
N VAL A 60 -2.55 11.26 17.99
CA VAL A 60 -2.49 12.35 17.02
C VAL A 60 -3.90 12.72 16.58
N ASN A 61 -4.27 13.99 16.78
CA ASN A 61 -5.52 14.51 16.23
C ASN A 61 -5.26 15.03 14.81
N MET A 62 -5.85 14.36 13.83
CA MET A 62 -5.70 14.73 12.42
C MET A 62 -7.02 15.26 11.86
N PRO A 63 -7.03 16.46 11.25
CA PRO A 63 -8.22 16.93 10.56
C PRO A 63 -8.51 16.07 9.35
N LYS A 64 -9.79 15.81 9.07
CA LYS A 64 -10.23 15.01 7.90
C LYS A 64 -9.62 15.51 6.59
N ARG A 65 -9.41 16.82 6.45
CA ARG A 65 -8.80 17.42 5.25
C ARG A 65 -7.38 16.92 5.02
N VAL A 66 -6.55 16.86 6.09
CA VAL A 66 -5.16 16.38 6.00
C VAL A 66 -5.12 14.93 5.58
N ILE A 67 -5.97 14.08 6.19
CA ILE A 67 -6.03 12.66 5.84
C ILE A 67 -6.46 12.47 4.38
N LYS A 68 -7.43 13.25 3.89
CA LYS A 68 -7.85 13.22 2.48
C LYS A 68 -6.71 13.61 1.54
N ILE A 69 -5.96 14.69 1.87
CA ILE A 69 -4.81 15.13 1.06
C ILE A 69 -3.74 14.03 1.01
N LEU A 70 -3.38 13.45 2.16
CA LEU A 70 -2.40 12.35 2.22
C LEU A 70 -2.86 11.14 1.42
N LEU A 71 -4.13 10.74 1.55
CA LEU A 71 -4.68 9.62 0.80
C LEU A 71 -4.73 9.91 -0.71
N SER A 72 -5.09 11.14 -1.11
CA SER A 72 -5.09 11.53 -2.53
C SER A 72 -3.68 11.53 -3.12
N SER A 73 -2.69 12.08 -2.40
CA SER A 73 -1.28 12.05 -2.82
C SER A 73 -0.77 10.62 -2.95
N TYR A 74 -1.13 9.76 -1.98
CA TYR A 74 -0.82 8.34 -2.00
C TYR A 74 -1.46 7.64 -3.22
N SER A 75 -2.73 7.94 -3.51
CA SER A 75 -3.46 7.38 -4.67
C SER A 75 -2.82 7.78 -5.99
N VAL A 76 -2.37 9.03 -6.12
CA VAL A 76 -1.63 9.49 -7.31
C VAL A 76 -0.33 8.70 -7.46
N GLY A 77 0.45 8.55 -6.38
CA GLY A 77 1.68 7.74 -6.39
C GLY A 77 1.41 6.29 -6.78
N LEU A 78 0.35 5.69 -6.21
CA LEU A 78 -0.06 4.32 -6.55
C LEU A 78 -0.47 4.19 -8.02
N LEU A 79 -1.25 5.11 -8.56
CA LEU A 79 -1.64 5.10 -9.97
C LEU A 79 -0.41 5.23 -10.88
N ILE A 80 0.55 6.09 -10.55
CA ILE A 80 1.80 6.20 -11.29
C ILE A 80 2.54 4.84 -11.26
N LEU A 81 2.63 4.21 -10.10
CA LEU A 81 3.28 2.91 -9.95
C LEU A 81 2.58 1.80 -10.74
N LEU A 82 1.26 1.80 -10.76
CA LEU A 82 0.47 0.79 -11.47
C LEU A 82 0.48 0.97 -12.99
N PHE A 83 0.45 2.21 -13.49
CA PHE A 83 0.28 2.50 -14.91
C PHE A 83 1.58 2.88 -15.64
N PHE A 84 2.64 3.26 -14.93
CA PHE A 84 3.93 3.66 -15.52
C PHE A 84 5.04 2.63 -15.25
N ARG A 85 4.70 1.34 -15.36
CA ARG A 85 5.70 0.26 -15.34
C ARG A 85 6.58 0.30 -16.59
N PRO A 86 7.88 -0.06 -16.53
CA PRO A 86 8.74 -0.15 -17.71
C PRO A 86 8.19 -1.12 -18.75
N MET A 87 8.22 -0.73 -20.03
CA MET A 87 7.59 -1.44 -21.16
C MET A 87 8.31 -2.73 -21.62
N HIS A 88 9.12 -3.35 -20.81
CA HIS A 88 9.92 -4.52 -21.23
C HIS A 88 9.19 -5.87 -21.10
N GLN A 89 7.91 -5.90 -20.75
CA GLN A 89 7.12 -7.12 -20.64
C GLN A 89 5.94 -7.11 -21.61
N VAL A 90 5.61 -8.30 -22.14
CA VAL A 90 4.40 -8.48 -22.98
C VAL A 90 3.17 -8.47 -22.09
N TYR A 91 2.54 -7.33 -21.95
CA TYR A 91 1.37 -7.11 -21.08
C TYR A 91 0.03 -7.49 -21.74
N ASN A 92 -0.05 -8.55 -22.51
CA ASN A 92 -1.28 -8.91 -23.21
C ASN A 92 -1.80 -10.30 -22.80
N GLN A 93 -1.53 -10.69 -21.54
CA GLN A 93 -1.98 -11.98 -21.02
C GLN A 93 -3.07 -11.77 -19.99
N ILE A 94 -4.10 -12.61 -20.07
CA ILE A 94 -5.15 -12.69 -19.06
C ILE A 94 -4.96 -14.00 -18.31
N ASN A 95 -4.86 -13.93 -16.98
CA ASN A 95 -4.79 -15.10 -16.12
C ASN A 95 -6.06 -15.18 -15.27
N TYR A 96 -6.90 -16.18 -15.58
CA TYR A 96 -8.13 -16.45 -14.83
C TYR A 96 -7.99 -17.59 -13.81
N ILE A 97 -6.80 -18.25 -13.76
CA ILE A 97 -6.57 -19.38 -12.86
C ILE A 97 -6.10 -18.85 -11.52
N PRO A 98 -6.92 -18.94 -10.44
CA PRO A 98 -6.52 -18.48 -9.13
C PRO A 98 -5.27 -19.19 -8.62
N PHE A 99 -4.42 -18.47 -7.93
CA PHE A 99 -3.17 -18.92 -7.32
C PHE A 99 -2.08 -19.37 -8.30
N LYS A 100 -2.29 -19.29 -9.61
CA LYS A 100 -1.30 -19.70 -10.62
C LYS A 100 -0.02 -18.86 -10.52
N THR A 101 -0.15 -17.55 -10.48
CA THR A 101 0.98 -16.60 -10.40
C THR A 101 1.63 -16.69 -9.02
N ILE A 102 0.82 -16.77 -7.96
CA ILE A 102 1.32 -16.93 -6.59
C ILE A 102 2.12 -18.24 -6.44
N LEU A 103 1.59 -19.37 -6.92
CA LEU A 103 2.27 -20.66 -6.86
C LEU A 103 3.53 -20.70 -7.73
N ALA A 104 3.49 -20.09 -8.93
CA ALA A 104 4.67 -19.97 -9.79
C ALA A 104 5.79 -19.19 -9.10
N PHE A 105 5.44 -18.13 -8.36
CA PHE A 105 6.39 -17.39 -7.55
C PHE A 105 6.95 -18.20 -6.38
N LEU A 106 6.11 -18.95 -5.68
CA LEU A 106 6.52 -19.76 -4.52
C LEU A 106 7.30 -21.02 -4.92
N SER A 107 7.08 -21.56 -6.14
CA SER A 107 7.79 -22.77 -6.64
C SER A 107 9.24 -22.53 -7.05
N GLY A 108 9.74 -21.29 -6.95
CA GLY A 108 11.16 -20.98 -7.19
C GLY A 108 11.55 -20.89 -8.67
N ASN A 109 10.60 -20.90 -9.61
CA ASN A 109 10.85 -20.77 -11.05
C ASN A 109 11.29 -19.36 -11.49
N GLY A 110 11.74 -18.52 -10.55
CA GLY A 110 12.18 -17.15 -10.78
C GLY A 110 12.99 -16.61 -9.60
N ASN A 111 13.29 -15.31 -9.64
CA ASN A 111 13.95 -14.66 -8.52
C ASN A 111 12.97 -14.55 -7.33
N MET A 112 13.18 -15.37 -6.30
CA MET A 112 12.34 -15.44 -5.09
C MET A 112 12.12 -14.06 -4.44
N LEU A 113 13.10 -13.17 -4.54
CA LEU A 113 13.05 -11.82 -3.97
C LEU A 113 12.08 -10.93 -4.76
N VAL A 114 12.06 -11.05 -6.09
CA VAL A 114 11.10 -10.35 -6.97
C VAL A 114 9.68 -10.87 -6.73
N ALA A 115 9.55 -12.19 -6.57
CA ALA A 115 8.28 -12.85 -6.27
C ALA A 115 7.69 -12.34 -4.94
N PHE A 116 8.49 -12.37 -3.87
CA PHE A 116 8.10 -11.86 -2.56
C PHE A 116 7.72 -10.37 -2.61
N TYR A 117 8.52 -9.57 -3.32
CA TYR A 117 8.23 -8.15 -3.50
C TYR A 117 6.87 -7.92 -4.17
N ASN A 118 6.57 -8.64 -5.26
CA ASN A 118 5.30 -8.47 -5.98
C ASN A 118 4.09 -8.83 -5.11
N ILE A 119 4.15 -9.96 -4.41
CA ILE A 119 3.08 -10.38 -3.48
C ILE A 119 2.92 -9.35 -2.36
N ALA A 120 4.03 -8.98 -1.71
CA ALA A 120 4.00 -8.04 -0.60
C ALA A 120 3.53 -6.64 -1.05
N ALA A 121 3.96 -6.17 -2.21
CA ALA A 121 3.56 -4.87 -2.75
C ALA A 121 2.05 -4.81 -3.01
N ASN A 122 1.47 -5.82 -3.67
CA ASN A 122 0.02 -5.85 -3.94
C ASN A 122 -0.78 -5.82 -2.63
N ILE A 123 -0.35 -6.54 -1.60
CA ILE A 123 -1.03 -6.50 -0.30
C ILE A 123 -0.82 -5.15 0.40
N LEU A 124 0.44 -4.74 0.59
CA LEU A 124 0.78 -3.59 1.42
C LEU A 124 0.26 -2.26 0.86
N LEU A 125 0.27 -2.11 -0.47
CA LEU A 125 -0.19 -0.89 -1.13
C LEU A 125 -1.71 -0.68 -1.03
N PHE A 126 -2.50 -1.71 -0.72
CA PHE A 126 -3.94 -1.57 -0.57
C PHE A 126 -4.43 -1.49 0.88
N ILE A 127 -3.56 -1.76 1.88
CA ILE A 127 -3.90 -1.59 3.31
C ILE A 127 -4.43 -0.19 3.65
N PRO A 128 -3.83 0.93 3.19
CA PRO A 128 -4.30 2.27 3.52
C PRO A 128 -5.74 2.54 3.10
N TYR A 129 -6.21 1.93 2.01
CA TYR A 129 -7.60 2.08 1.54
C TYR A 129 -8.60 1.38 2.46
N GLY A 130 -8.25 0.20 2.98
CA GLY A 130 -9.07 -0.48 3.98
C GLY A 130 -9.21 0.35 5.25
N VAL A 131 -8.11 0.88 5.76
CA VAL A 131 -8.12 1.78 6.94
C VAL A 131 -8.95 3.03 6.66
N ALA A 132 -8.75 3.67 5.50
CA ALA A 132 -9.45 4.89 5.12
C ALA A 132 -10.95 4.66 4.96
N ALA A 133 -11.38 3.53 4.42
CA ALA A 133 -12.79 3.18 4.30
C ALA A 133 -13.49 3.21 5.66
N LEU A 134 -12.93 2.55 6.69
CA LEU A 134 -13.50 2.56 8.03
C LEU A 134 -13.33 3.90 8.77
N MET A 135 -12.34 4.69 8.39
CA MET A 135 -12.10 6.01 8.97
C MET A 135 -13.10 7.06 8.48
N PHE A 136 -13.53 6.98 7.22
CA PHE A 136 -14.42 7.95 6.61
C PHE A 136 -15.90 7.56 6.65
N TYR A 137 -16.21 6.27 6.60
CA TYR A 137 -17.58 5.75 6.69
C TYR A 137 -17.90 5.35 8.12
N ARG A 138 -18.90 6.01 8.71
CA ARG A 138 -19.24 5.82 10.13
C ARG A 138 -19.86 4.44 10.43
N ASN A 139 -20.63 3.88 9.49
CA ASN A 139 -21.26 2.57 9.58
C ASN A 139 -21.37 1.93 8.20
N PRO A 140 -20.28 1.47 7.59
CA PRO A 140 -20.35 0.83 6.29
C PRO A 140 -21.07 -0.51 6.40
N SER A 141 -21.97 -0.81 5.46
CA SER A 141 -22.58 -2.12 5.37
C SER A 141 -21.56 -3.19 4.97
N LYS A 142 -21.79 -4.46 5.35
CA LYS A 142 -20.92 -5.57 4.95
C LYS A 142 -20.80 -5.67 3.43
N TRP A 143 -21.87 -5.37 2.70
CA TRP A 143 -21.88 -5.33 1.23
C TRP A 143 -20.98 -4.23 0.67
N GLN A 144 -20.99 -3.05 1.26
CA GLN A 144 -20.09 -1.97 0.86
C GLN A 144 -18.62 -2.34 1.09
N LEU A 145 -18.30 -2.98 2.22
CA LEU A 145 -16.94 -3.43 2.52
C LEU A 145 -16.49 -4.60 1.65
N GLY A 146 -17.41 -5.40 1.10
CA GLY A 146 -17.11 -6.50 0.20
C GLY A 146 -17.09 -6.09 -1.26
N ILE A 147 -18.21 -5.54 -1.77
CA ILE A 147 -18.41 -5.33 -3.20
C ILE A 147 -17.66 -4.10 -3.73
N VAL A 148 -17.65 -2.99 -2.99
CA VAL A 148 -17.00 -1.76 -3.48
C VAL A 148 -15.51 -1.96 -3.79
N PRO A 149 -14.70 -2.58 -2.90
CA PRO A 149 -13.29 -2.89 -3.22
C PRO A 149 -13.14 -3.78 -4.45
N VAL A 150 -13.95 -4.83 -4.57
CA VAL A 150 -13.91 -5.73 -5.75
C VAL A 150 -14.13 -4.95 -7.03
N VAL A 151 -15.17 -4.12 -7.09
CA VAL A 151 -15.47 -3.31 -8.27
C VAL A 151 -14.35 -2.34 -8.60
N ILE A 152 -13.79 -1.65 -7.59
CA ILE A 152 -12.70 -0.70 -7.80
C ILE A 152 -11.45 -1.40 -8.34
N ILE A 153 -11.06 -2.54 -7.75
CA ILE A 153 -9.86 -3.27 -8.19
C ILE A 153 -10.08 -3.84 -9.59
N LEU A 154 -11.26 -4.41 -9.89
CA LEU A 154 -11.59 -4.87 -11.23
C LEU A 154 -11.51 -3.75 -12.26
N LEU A 155 -11.94 -2.53 -11.92
CA LEU A 155 -11.81 -1.37 -12.81
C LEU A 155 -10.34 -1.01 -13.04
N ILE A 156 -9.49 -1.07 -12.02
CA ILE A 156 -8.05 -0.84 -12.14
C ILE A 156 -7.43 -1.88 -13.06
N GLU A 157 -7.64 -3.18 -12.81
CA GLU A 157 -7.10 -4.29 -13.60
C GLU A 157 -7.56 -4.21 -15.06
N THR A 158 -8.86 -3.97 -15.29
CA THR A 158 -9.42 -3.81 -16.63
C THR A 158 -8.76 -2.63 -17.35
N THR A 159 -8.58 -1.50 -16.66
CA THR A 159 -7.94 -0.32 -17.23
C THR A 159 -6.47 -0.57 -17.56
N GLN A 160 -5.72 -1.29 -16.71
CA GLN A 160 -4.34 -1.69 -16.97
C GLN A 160 -4.25 -2.59 -18.22
N TYR A 161 -5.16 -3.54 -18.35
CA TYR A 161 -5.23 -4.42 -19.51
C TYR A 161 -5.55 -3.64 -20.80
N LEU A 162 -6.59 -2.79 -20.80
CA LEU A 162 -7.00 -2.00 -21.96
C LEU A 162 -5.92 -1.00 -22.41
N THR A 163 -5.20 -0.42 -21.46
CA THR A 163 -4.10 0.52 -21.74
C THR A 163 -2.78 -0.17 -22.06
N LYS A 164 -2.74 -1.51 -22.06
CA LYS A 164 -1.52 -2.31 -22.24
C LYS A 164 -0.41 -1.95 -21.23
N ARG A 165 -0.79 -1.60 -20.01
CA ARG A 165 0.13 -1.23 -18.91
C ARG A 165 0.23 -2.30 -17.82
N GLY A 166 -0.50 -3.39 -17.95
CA GLY A 166 -0.50 -4.55 -17.05
C GLY A 166 -1.16 -5.76 -17.68
N THR A 167 -1.07 -6.88 -16.97
CA THR A 167 -1.83 -8.11 -17.25
C THR A 167 -3.08 -8.10 -16.39
N MET A 168 -4.19 -8.62 -16.90
CA MET A 168 -5.36 -8.87 -16.07
C MET A 168 -5.15 -10.19 -15.33
N ASP A 169 -4.81 -10.12 -14.05
CA ASP A 169 -4.48 -11.30 -13.23
C ASP A 169 -5.42 -11.39 -12.02
N ILE A 170 -6.10 -12.54 -11.90
CA ILE A 170 -6.99 -12.83 -10.78
C ILE A 170 -6.22 -12.86 -9.44
N ASP A 171 -4.94 -13.19 -9.46
CA ASP A 171 -4.11 -13.23 -8.25
C ASP A 171 -3.83 -11.81 -7.75
N ASP A 172 -3.64 -10.83 -8.63
CA ASP A 172 -3.50 -9.42 -8.25
C ASP A 172 -4.80 -8.91 -7.60
N LEU A 173 -5.97 -9.28 -8.14
CA LEU A 173 -7.26 -8.98 -7.51
C LEU A 173 -7.34 -9.55 -6.09
N ILE A 174 -6.96 -10.82 -5.91
CA ILE A 174 -7.00 -11.50 -4.60
C ILE A 174 -6.08 -10.81 -3.60
N LEU A 175 -4.83 -10.52 -4.00
CA LEU A 175 -3.83 -9.90 -3.14
C LEU A 175 -4.20 -8.46 -2.76
N ASN A 176 -4.71 -7.68 -3.70
CA ASN A 176 -5.17 -6.31 -3.48
C ASN A 176 -6.36 -6.28 -2.51
N LEU A 177 -7.33 -7.20 -2.67
CA LEU A 177 -8.46 -7.37 -1.74
C LEU A 177 -8.00 -7.78 -0.36
N LEU A 178 -7.05 -8.72 -0.27
CA LEU A 178 -6.46 -9.14 0.99
C LEU A 178 -5.83 -7.94 1.72
N GLY A 179 -5.14 -7.06 0.99
CA GLY A 179 -4.59 -5.83 1.54
C GLY A 179 -5.67 -4.92 2.15
N ILE A 180 -6.79 -4.71 1.44
CA ILE A 180 -7.92 -3.92 1.95
C ILE A 180 -8.51 -4.55 3.21
N TRP A 181 -8.71 -5.87 3.23
CA TRP A 181 -9.25 -6.58 4.40
C TRP A 181 -8.31 -6.52 5.60
N ILE A 182 -7.00 -6.64 5.38
CA ILE A 182 -6.00 -6.40 6.43
C ILE A 182 -6.13 -4.96 6.96
N GLY A 183 -6.37 -3.98 6.07
CA GLY A 183 -6.65 -2.61 6.48
C GLY A 183 -7.86 -2.47 7.40
N TYR A 184 -8.94 -3.21 7.14
CA TYR A 184 -10.11 -3.26 8.05
C TYR A 184 -9.75 -3.84 9.41
N LEU A 185 -8.94 -4.91 9.45
CA LEU A 185 -8.50 -5.52 10.71
C LEU A 185 -7.55 -4.61 11.51
N LEU A 186 -6.73 -3.82 10.83
CA LEU A 186 -5.79 -2.89 11.48
C LEU A 186 -6.46 -1.60 11.98
N TYR A 187 -7.62 -1.25 11.46
CA TYR A 187 -8.31 0.00 11.84
C TYR A 187 -8.53 0.17 13.35
N PRO A 188 -8.99 -0.85 14.13
CA PRO A 188 -9.14 -0.73 15.58
C PRO A 188 -7.83 -0.40 16.32
N VAL A 189 -6.70 -0.80 15.76
CA VAL A 189 -5.37 -0.48 16.32
C VAL A 189 -4.97 0.95 15.94
N ILE A 190 -5.22 1.33 14.69
CA ILE A 190 -4.88 2.65 14.15
C ILE A 190 -5.69 3.76 14.84
N GLN A 191 -6.98 3.56 15.12
CA GLN A 191 -7.81 4.54 15.82
C GLN A 191 -7.36 4.82 17.27
N LYS A 192 -6.55 3.93 17.88
CA LYS A 192 -5.94 4.19 19.20
C LYS A 192 -4.89 5.30 19.13
N VAL A 193 -4.26 5.48 17.98
CA VAL A 193 -3.21 6.48 17.75
C VAL A 193 -3.75 7.68 16.98
N VAL A 194 -4.51 7.46 15.92
CA VAL A 194 -5.02 8.52 15.03
C VAL A 194 -6.48 8.81 15.35
N ARG A 195 -6.76 9.99 15.86
CA ARG A 195 -8.13 10.50 16.08
C ARG A 195 -8.48 11.50 14.99
N VAL A 196 -9.56 11.22 14.28
CA VAL A 196 -10.06 12.06 13.18
C VAL A 196 -10.96 13.16 13.75
N LYS A 197 -10.67 14.41 13.41
CA LYS A 197 -11.50 15.59 13.74
C LYS A 197 -12.16 16.18 12.50
#